data_2ecb673d86dec6bd78784fc1e265707a
#
_entry.id   2ecb673d86dec6bd78784fc1e265707a
#
_cell.length_a   1.000
_cell.length_b   1.000
_cell.length_c   1.000
_cell.angle_alpha   90.00
_cell.angle_beta   90.00
_cell.angle_gamma   90.00
#
_symmetry.space_group_name_H-M   'P 1'
#
loop_
_entity.id
_entity.type
_entity.pdbx_description
1 polymer ?
#
loop_
_entity_poly.entity_id
_entity_poly.type
_entity_poly.pdbx_seq_one_letter_code
_entity_poly.pdbx_strand_id
1 'polypeptide(L)'
;MKMDRYKLGDICEIVSGSTPKTGVAEYWDGDVKWITPAELDDDSYIITDTVRKITDMAVKKTGLSSFPEGTVILSSRAPIGKVAIAGCEMYCNQGFKNLICTERINNRYLYWFLKGNTEFLNSLGRGATFKEISKQIVANIEINIPDYDKQEEIVEQL
;
A
#
# COMPACT_ATOMS: atom_id res chain seq x y z
N MET A 1 13.85 -7.49 -25.10
CA MET A 1 13.54 -7.85 -23.69
C MET A 1 12.15 -8.48 -23.64
N LYS A 2 12.10 -9.67 -23.06
CA LYS A 2 10.83 -10.37 -22.92
C LYS A 2 10.05 -9.82 -21.74
N MET A 3 8.78 -9.51 -21.95
CA MET A 3 7.87 -9.04 -20.90
C MET A 3 6.76 -10.06 -20.72
N ASP A 4 6.44 -10.38 -19.48
CA ASP A 4 5.30 -11.23 -19.14
C ASP A 4 4.22 -10.39 -18.48
N ARG A 5 2.97 -10.69 -18.82
CA ARG A 5 1.82 -9.97 -18.27
C ARG A 5 1.23 -10.73 -17.10
N TYR A 6 1.02 -10.03 -16.00
CA TYR A 6 0.38 -10.56 -14.80
C TYR A 6 -0.69 -9.62 -14.29
N LYS A 7 -1.62 -10.16 -13.51
CA LYS A 7 -2.48 -9.35 -12.66
C LYS A 7 -1.75 -9.16 -11.32
N LEU A 8 -1.90 -8.00 -10.70
CA LEU A 8 -1.24 -7.73 -9.42
C LEU A 8 -1.61 -8.75 -8.35
N GLY A 9 -2.86 -9.24 -8.35
CA GLY A 9 -3.30 -10.26 -7.42
C GLY A 9 -2.62 -11.62 -7.57
N ASP A 10 -1.97 -11.87 -8.72
CA ASP A 10 -1.25 -13.12 -8.96
C ASP A 10 0.21 -13.07 -8.51
N ILE A 11 0.74 -11.86 -8.31
CA ILE A 11 2.15 -11.65 -7.94
C ILE A 11 2.35 -10.86 -6.66
N CYS A 12 1.26 -10.47 -6.00
CA CYS A 12 1.26 -9.77 -4.71
C CYS A 12 0.13 -10.29 -3.84
N GLU A 13 0.34 -10.23 -2.53
CA GLU A 13 -0.74 -10.36 -1.56
C GLU A 13 -1.26 -8.96 -1.27
N ILE A 14 -2.58 -8.74 -1.38
CA ILE A 14 -3.19 -7.43 -1.17
C ILE A 14 -3.85 -7.40 0.19
N VAL A 15 -3.43 -6.45 1.03
CA VAL A 15 -3.91 -6.30 2.41
C VAL A 15 -4.40 -4.88 2.66
N SER A 16 -5.37 -4.77 3.55
CA SER A 16 -5.90 -3.48 3.97
C SER A 16 -5.77 -3.36 5.50
N GLY A 17 -6.44 -2.40 6.08
CA GLY A 17 -6.39 -2.19 7.51
C GLY A 17 -7.74 -1.78 8.08
N SER A 18 -7.72 -1.36 9.34
CA SER A 18 -8.90 -0.87 10.02
C SER A 18 -8.52 0.17 11.05
N THR A 19 -9.54 0.87 11.56
CA THR A 19 -9.35 1.92 12.54
C THR A 19 -9.84 1.42 13.90
N PRO A 20 -8.95 1.36 14.92
CA PRO A 20 -9.40 1.10 16.28
C PRO A 20 -10.42 2.15 16.70
N LYS A 21 -11.34 1.79 17.61
CA LYS A 21 -12.36 2.74 18.08
C LYS A 21 -11.70 4.00 18.62
N THR A 22 -12.04 5.14 18.03
CA THR A 22 -11.44 6.43 18.39
C THR A 22 -11.82 6.88 19.82
N GLY A 23 -12.95 6.40 20.32
CA GLY A 23 -13.41 6.72 21.68
C GLY A 23 -12.73 5.91 22.79
N VAL A 24 -11.88 4.94 22.46
CA VAL A 24 -11.15 4.13 23.44
C VAL A 24 -9.75 4.68 23.57
N ALA A 25 -9.52 5.51 24.60
CA ALA A 25 -8.25 6.22 24.77
C ALA A 25 -7.05 5.27 24.85
N GLU A 26 -7.23 4.08 25.43
CA GLU A 26 -6.17 3.09 25.58
C GLU A 26 -5.68 2.48 24.27
N TYR A 27 -6.36 2.76 23.16
CA TYR A 27 -5.95 2.29 21.83
C TYR A 27 -4.98 3.24 21.13
N TRP A 28 -4.82 4.46 21.63
CA TRP A 28 -4.11 5.53 20.93
C TRP A 28 -2.88 6.03 21.68
N ASP A 29 -2.00 6.72 20.94
CA ASP A 29 -0.81 7.39 21.48
C ASP A 29 0.23 6.43 22.07
N GLY A 30 0.32 5.22 21.52
CA GLY A 30 1.34 4.24 21.87
C GLY A 30 2.56 4.31 20.96
N ASP A 31 3.19 3.16 20.75
CA ASP A 31 4.43 3.05 19.96
C ASP A 31 4.23 2.33 18.62
N VAL A 32 3.04 1.82 18.37
CA VAL A 32 2.77 1.01 17.17
C VAL A 32 2.39 1.93 16.00
N LYS A 33 3.10 1.81 14.90
CA LYS A 33 2.91 2.68 13.73
C LYS A 33 1.64 2.33 12.98
N TRP A 34 0.84 3.35 12.68
CA TRP A 34 -0.46 3.22 12.03
C TRP A 34 -0.64 4.40 11.08
N ILE A 35 -0.62 4.12 9.78
CA ILE A 35 -0.60 5.16 8.75
C ILE A 35 -2.00 5.45 8.20
N THR A 36 -2.22 6.72 7.81
CA THR A 36 -3.43 7.16 7.11
C THR A 36 -3.08 7.75 5.75
N PRO A 37 -4.03 7.77 4.79
CA PRO A 37 -3.74 8.30 3.45
C PRO A 37 -3.29 9.75 3.42
N ALA A 38 -3.73 10.56 4.39
CA ALA A 38 -3.36 11.97 4.47
C ALA A 38 -1.85 12.19 4.69
N GLU A 39 -1.14 11.15 5.14
CA GLU A 39 0.31 11.24 5.38
C GLU A 39 1.13 11.04 4.11
N LEU A 40 0.51 10.63 3.01
CA LEU A 40 1.19 10.41 1.74
C LEU A 40 1.00 11.61 0.80
N ASP A 41 2.06 11.95 0.07
CA ASP A 41 2.05 12.97 -0.97
C ASP A 41 2.77 12.45 -2.23
N ASP A 42 2.98 13.31 -3.21
CA ASP A 42 3.60 12.92 -4.47
C ASP A 42 5.09 12.60 -4.33
N ASP A 43 5.72 13.02 -3.23
CA ASP A 43 7.15 12.80 -2.98
C ASP A 43 7.42 11.64 -2.03
N SER A 44 6.37 11.01 -1.50
CA SER A 44 6.53 9.87 -0.58
C SER A 44 7.26 8.71 -1.25
N TYR A 45 8.20 8.12 -0.54
CA TYR A 45 8.97 6.98 -1.03
C TYR A 45 9.09 5.92 0.08
N ILE A 46 10.06 6.04 0.96
CA ILE A 46 10.22 5.09 2.08
C ILE A 46 9.62 5.73 3.34
N ILE A 47 8.66 5.06 3.96
CA ILE A 47 7.98 5.54 5.17
C ILE A 47 8.48 4.73 6.36
N THR A 48 9.10 5.42 7.32
CA THR A 48 9.67 4.78 8.52
C THR A 48 8.96 5.19 9.80
N ASP A 49 8.04 6.15 9.73
CA ASP A 49 7.29 6.61 10.89
C ASP A 49 5.89 7.07 10.47
N THR A 50 5.00 7.21 11.43
CA THR A 50 3.63 7.64 11.22
C THR A 50 3.27 8.77 12.17
N VAL A 51 2.35 9.64 11.75
CA VAL A 51 1.88 10.75 12.57
C VAL A 51 1.10 10.21 13.77
N ARG A 52 0.18 9.28 13.52
CA ARG A 52 -0.59 8.65 14.59
C ARG A 52 -0.02 7.28 14.92
N LYS A 53 -0.13 6.94 16.21
CA LYS A 53 0.32 5.65 16.71
C LYS A 53 -0.78 5.03 17.54
N ILE A 54 -0.81 3.71 17.53
CA ILE A 54 -1.74 2.93 18.33
C ILE A 54 -0.98 2.12 19.37
N THR A 55 -1.69 1.39 20.18
CA THR A 55 -1.09 0.60 21.29
C THR A 55 -1.13 -0.89 20.96
N ASP A 56 -0.31 -1.66 21.67
CA ASP A 56 -0.38 -3.12 21.62
C ASP A 56 -1.77 -3.62 22.01
N MET A 57 -2.43 -2.94 22.94
CA MET A 57 -3.79 -3.27 23.33
C MET A 57 -4.74 -3.14 22.15
N ALA A 58 -4.63 -2.07 21.34
CA ALA A 58 -5.45 -1.89 20.15
C ALA A 58 -5.26 -3.06 19.18
N VAL A 59 -4.03 -3.46 18.93
CA VAL A 59 -3.71 -4.57 18.05
C VAL A 59 -4.35 -5.87 18.53
N LYS A 60 -4.17 -6.20 19.81
CA LYS A 60 -4.66 -7.45 20.40
C LYS A 60 -6.17 -7.50 20.48
N LYS A 61 -6.79 -6.40 20.93
CA LYS A 61 -8.25 -6.35 21.18
C LYS A 61 -9.07 -6.26 19.90
N THR A 62 -8.52 -5.63 18.84
CA THR A 62 -9.27 -5.41 17.61
C THR A 62 -8.84 -6.33 16.47
N GLY A 63 -7.86 -7.21 16.71
CA GLY A 63 -7.43 -8.18 15.72
C GLY A 63 -6.80 -7.58 14.46
N LEU A 64 -6.09 -6.46 14.61
CA LEU A 64 -5.42 -5.81 13.50
C LEU A 64 -4.28 -6.66 12.95
N SER A 65 -4.10 -6.63 11.65
CA SER A 65 -2.99 -7.29 10.97
C SER A 65 -1.99 -6.25 10.45
N SER A 66 -0.71 -6.49 10.72
CA SER A 66 0.36 -5.66 10.20
C SER A 66 0.76 -6.09 8.79
N PHE A 67 1.52 -5.24 8.12
CA PHE A 67 2.23 -5.61 6.91
C PHE A 67 3.74 -5.38 7.11
N PRO A 68 4.58 -6.20 6.47
CA PRO A 68 6.02 -6.16 6.73
C PRO A 68 6.73 -5.00 6.04
N GLU A 69 7.98 -4.76 6.45
CA GLU A 69 8.88 -3.90 5.73
C GLU A 69 8.95 -4.32 4.25
N GLY A 70 9.03 -3.36 3.37
CA GLY A 70 9.09 -3.60 1.92
C GLY A 70 7.74 -3.62 1.22
N THR A 71 6.63 -3.65 1.96
CA THR A 71 5.29 -3.61 1.39
C THR A 71 5.07 -2.30 0.62
N VAL A 72 4.48 -2.40 -0.58
CA VAL A 72 4.10 -1.21 -1.34
C VAL A 72 2.76 -0.70 -0.82
N ILE A 73 2.77 0.50 -0.29
CA ILE A 73 1.60 1.13 0.31
C ILE A 73 0.86 1.91 -0.79
N LEU A 74 -0.42 1.62 -0.96
CA LEU A 74 -1.24 2.28 -1.98
C LEU A 74 -2.52 2.81 -1.35
N SER A 75 -2.73 4.13 -1.44
CA SER A 75 -3.98 4.71 -0.96
C SER A 75 -5.12 4.36 -1.91
N SER A 76 -6.21 3.83 -1.35
CA SER A 76 -7.39 3.40 -2.11
C SER A 76 -8.60 4.29 -1.89
N ARG A 77 -8.51 5.25 -0.97
CA ARG A 77 -9.49 6.31 -0.74
C ARG A 77 -8.79 7.66 -0.89
N ALA A 78 -9.53 8.74 -0.99
CA ALA A 78 -8.99 10.07 -1.23
C ALA A 78 -7.87 10.44 -0.24
N PRO A 79 -6.69 10.83 -0.74
CA PRO A 79 -6.31 10.92 -2.15
C PRO A 79 -5.93 9.55 -2.74
N ILE A 80 -6.69 9.11 -3.74
CA ILE A 80 -6.45 7.80 -4.39
C ILE A 80 -5.15 7.83 -5.20
N GLY A 81 -4.37 6.74 -5.12
CA GLY A 81 -3.21 6.55 -5.97
C GLY A 81 -1.91 7.10 -5.42
N LYS A 82 -1.88 7.52 -4.17
CA LYS A 82 -0.62 7.85 -3.50
C LYS A 82 0.09 6.57 -3.13
N VAL A 83 1.39 6.55 -3.32
CA VAL A 83 2.21 5.34 -3.22
C VAL A 83 3.43 5.59 -2.35
N ALA A 84 3.82 4.60 -1.59
CA ALA A 84 5.06 4.60 -0.81
C ALA A 84 5.50 3.16 -0.56
N ILE A 85 6.64 2.99 0.08
CA ILE A 85 7.15 1.68 0.50
C ILE A 85 7.31 1.71 2.01
N ALA A 86 6.82 0.69 2.69
CA ALA A 86 6.99 0.57 4.14
C ALA A 86 8.46 0.32 4.47
N GLY A 87 9.05 1.21 5.26
CA GLY A 87 10.42 1.07 5.73
C GLY A 87 10.54 0.25 7.01
N CYS A 88 9.42 -0.20 7.54
CA CYS A 88 9.33 -1.06 8.72
C CYS A 88 7.95 -1.69 8.77
N GLU A 89 7.75 -2.64 9.67
CA GLU A 89 6.42 -3.20 9.92
C GLU A 89 5.49 -2.10 10.43
N MET A 90 4.27 -2.06 9.92
CA MET A 90 3.28 -1.10 10.39
C MET A 90 1.84 -1.56 10.12
N TYR A 91 0.90 -0.79 10.61
CA TYR A 91 -0.53 -0.97 10.43
C TYR A 91 -1.10 0.22 9.66
N CYS A 92 -2.33 0.13 9.19
CA CYS A 92 -2.98 1.22 8.47
C CYS A 92 -4.49 1.22 8.72
N ASN A 93 -5.14 2.33 8.30
CA ASN A 93 -6.59 2.39 8.31
C ASN A 93 -7.18 1.73 7.05
N GLN A 94 -8.50 1.87 6.85
CA GLN A 94 -9.22 1.25 5.75
C GLN A 94 -8.91 1.87 4.37
N GLY A 95 -8.25 3.01 4.34
CA GLY A 95 -8.01 3.78 3.12
C GLY A 95 -6.86 3.27 2.27
N PHE A 96 -6.45 2.02 2.43
CA PHE A 96 -5.32 1.43 1.72
C PHE A 96 -5.64 0.07 1.14
N LYS A 97 -4.98 -0.24 0.03
CA LYS A 97 -4.86 -1.60 -0.50
C LYS A 97 -3.37 -1.82 -0.75
N ASN A 98 -2.68 -2.36 0.25
CA ASN A 98 -1.23 -2.51 0.23
C ASN A 98 -0.83 -3.81 -0.44
N LEU A 99 0.33 -3.80 -1.10
CA LEU A 99 0.78 -4.93 -1.91
C LEU A 99 2.08 -5.49 -1.32
N ILE A 100 1.98 -6.73 -0.82
CA ILE A 100 3.13 -7.48 -0.35
C ILE A 100 3.64 -8.26 -1.56
N CYS A 101 4.83 -7.89 -2.04
CA CYS A 101 5.39 -8.46 -3.26
C CYS A 101 5.92 -9.87 -3.05
N THR A 102 5.65 -10.76 -4.02
CA THR A 102 6.31 -12.06 -4.09
C THR A 102 7.65 -11.92 -4.78
N GLU A 103 8.37 -13.04 -4.99
CA GLU A 103 9.67 -13.04 -5.67
C GLU A 103 9.58 -12.69 -7.15
N ARG A 104 8.38 -12.62 -7.72
CA ARG A 104 8.20 -12.28 -9.14
C ARG A 104 8.31 -10.80 -9.44
N ILE A 105 8.10 -9.95 -8.44
CA ILE A 105 8.08 -8.51 -8.66
C ILE A 105 8.91 -7.79 -7.60
N ASN A 106 9.79 -6.92 -8.08
CA ASN A 106 10.58 -6.03 -7.24
C ASN A 106 9.66 -4.92 -6.72
N ASN A 107 9.69 -4.64 -5.41
CA ASN A 107 8.80 -3.65 -4.82
C ASN A 107 9.04 -2.23 -5.34
N ARG A 108 10.26 -1.88 -5.66
CA ARG A 108 10.56 -0.55 -6.23
C ARG A 108 10.07 -0.44 -7.67
N TYR A 109 10.15 -1.52 -8.44
CA TYR A 109 9.58 -1.57 -9.78
C TYR A 109 8.06 -1.32 -9.71
N LEU A 110 7.38 -2.00 -8.78
CA LEU A 110 5.94 -1.81 -8.57
C LEU A 110 5.63 -0.39 -8.12
N TYR A 111 6.43 0.16 -7.20
CA TYR A 111 6.26 1.55 -6.74
C TYR A 111 6.26 2.52 -7.92
N TRP A 112 7.27 2.43 -8.81
CA TRP A 112 7.36 3.33 -9.96
C TRP A 112 6.26 3.11 -10.97
N PHE A 113 5.83 1.86 -11.17
CA PHE A 113 4.69 1.55 -12.03
C PHE A 113 3.43 2.23 -11.52
N LEU A 114 3.12 2.08 -10.25
CA LEU A 114 1.91 2.67 -9.66
C LEU A 114 2.00 4.19 -9.66
N LYS A 115 3.14 4.74 -9.31
CA LYS A 115 3.35 6.19 -9.29
C LYS A 115 3.17 6.81 -10.68
N GLY A 116 3.60 6.12 -11.71
CA GLY A 116 3.44 6.56 -13.10
C GLY A 116 2.02 6.42 -13.65
N ASN A 117 1.10 5.81 -12.89
CA ASN A 117 -0.26 5.53 -13.33
C ASN A 117 -1.33 6.13 -12.42
N THR A 118 -1.03 7.25 -11.76
CA THR A 118 -1.95 7.88 -10.80
C THR A 118 -3.31 8.20 -11.40
N GLU A 119 -3.36 8.76 -12.62
CA GLU A 119 -4.62 9.08 -13.29
C GLU A 119 -5.45 7.83 -13.57
N PHE A 120 -4.79 6.77 -14.03
CA PHE A 120 -5.45 5.49 -14.26
C PHE A 120 -6.04 4.94 -12.97
N LEU A 121 -5.26 4.95 -11.88
CA LEU A 121 -5.72 4.49 -10.57
C LEU A 121 -6.95 5.27 -10.10
N ASN A 122 -6.93 6.59 -10.26
CA ASN A 122 -8.07 7.42 -9.90
C ASN A 122 -9.31 7.07 -10.73
N SER A 123 -9.14 6.72 -12.01
CA SER A 123 -10.25 6.35 -12.88
C SER A 123 -10.93 5.06 -12.45
N LEU A 124 -10.26 4.22 -11.68
CA LEU A 124 -10.80 2.95 -11.19
C LEU A 124 -11.69 3.10 -9.95
N GLY A 125 -11.67 4.27 -9.32
CA GLY A 125 -12.46 4.54 -8.12
C GLY A 125 -13.95 4.39 -8.36
N ARG A 126 -14.65 3.82 -7.39
CA ARG A 126 -16.11 3.60 -7.42
C ARG A 126 -16.74 4.17 -6.17
N GLY A 127 -17.96 4.65 -6.30
CA GLY A 127 -18.72 5.22 -5.21
C GLY A 127 -19.30 6.57 -5.58
N ALA A 128 -20.51 6.89 -5.09
CA ALA A 128 -21.19 8.14 -5.40
C ALA A 128 -20.66 9.32 -4.58
N THR A 129 -20.49 9.13 -3.27
CA THR A 129 -20.05 10.18 -2.34
C THR A 129 -18.56 10.07 -2.06
N PHE A 130 -18.08 8.85 -1.76
CA PHE A 130 -16.68 8.58 -1.48
C PHE A 130 -16.20 7.51 -2.44
N LYS A 131 -15.24 7.87 -3.28
CA LYS A 131 -14.64 6.92 -4.23
C LYS A 131 -13.62 6.04 -3.51
N GLU A 132 -13.61 4.77 -3.90
CA GLU A 132 -12.65 3.80 -3.40
C GLU A 132 -12.28 2.81 -4.48
N ILE A 133 -11.03 2.33 -4.45
CA ILE A 133 -10.60 1.20 -5.26
C ILE A 133 -10.66 -0.04 -4.36
N SER A 134 -11.47 -1.04 -4.76
CA SER A 134 -11.62 -2.27 -3.99
C SER A 134 -10.39 -3.17 -4.13
N LYS A 135 -10.27 -4.15 -3.24
CA LYS A 135 -9.22 -5.17 -3.33
C LYS A 135 -9.27 -5.90 -4.67
N GLN A 136 -10.47 -6.25 -5.13
CA GLN A 136 -10.64 -6.95 -6.40
C GLN A 136 -10.19 -6.11 -7.59
N ILE A 137 -10.50 -4.82 -7.58
CA ILE A 137 -10.06 -3.90 -8.64
C ILE A 137 -8.52 -3.84 -8.67
N VAL A 138 -7.88 -3.69 -7.51
CA VAL A 138 -6.41 -3.66 -7.43
C VAL A 138 -5.83 -5.00 -7.92
N ALA A 139 -6.41 -6.12 -7.48
CA ALA A 139 -5.95 -7.44 -7.89
C ALA A 139 -6.01 -7.66 -9.40
N ASN A 140 -6.95 -7.03 -10.07
CA ASN A 140 -7.15 -7.17 -11.52
C ASN A 140 -6.33 -6.20 -12.37
N ILE A 141 -5.59 -5.27 -11.77
CA ILE A 141 -4.70 -4.38 -12.51
C ILE A 141 -3.64 -5.22 -13.20
N GLU A 142 -3.48 -5.01 -14.50
CA GLU A 142 -2.49 -5.73 -15.29
C GLU A 142 -1.17 -4.96 -15.34
N ILE A 143 -0.07 -5.69 -15.26
CA ILE A 143 1.27 -5.14 -15.34
C ILE A 143 2.12 -6.04 -16.26
N ASN A 144 2.94 -5.42 -17.10
CA ASN A 144 3.93 -6.13 -17.90
C ASN A 144 5.28 -5.98 -17.21
N ILE A 145 5.93 -7.10 -16.91
CA ILE A 145 7.21 -7.08 -16.22
C ILE A 145 8.23 -7.98 -16.91
N PRO A 146 9.50 -7.55 -16.94
CA PRO A 146 10.59 -8.44 -17.35
C PRO A 146 10.94 -9.40 -16.22
N ASP A 147 11.98 -10.23 -16.41
CA ASP A 147 12.48 -11.04 -15.31
C ASP A 147 12.98 -10.15 -14.16
N TYR A 148 13.16 -10.74 -12.98
CA TYR A 148 13.48 -10.00 -11.76
C TYR A 148 14.79 -9.21 -11.87
N ASP A 149 15.83 -9.82 -12.44
CA ASP A 149 17.13 -9.16 -12.58
C ASP A 149 17.03 -7.90 -13.45
N LYS A 150 16.22 -7.96 -14.51
CA LYS A 150 15.99 -6.81 -15.37
C LYS A 150 15.17 -5.74 -14.67
N GLN A 151 14.23 -6.13 -13.83
CA GLN A 151 13.49 -5.18 -12.99
C GLN A 151 14.45 -4.38 -12.11
N GLU A 152 15.41 -5.07 -11.48
CA GLU A 152 16.42 -4.41 -10.63
C GLU A 152 17.26 -3.41 -11.44
N GLU A 153 17.72 -3.80 -12.64
CA GLU A 153 18.47 -2.90 -13.52
C GLU A 153 17.69 -1.63 -13.84
N ILE A 154 16.40 -1.78 -14.17
CA ILE A 154 15.54 -0.64 -14.51
C ILE A 154 15.38 0.29 -13.32
N VAL A 155 15.15 -0.27 -12.14
CA VAL A 155 14.97 0.51 -10.90
C VAL A 155 16.22 1.32 -10.57
N GLU A 156 17.41 0.76 -10.77
CA GLU A 156 18.67 1.47 -10.49
C GLU A 156 18.86 2.72 -11.34
N GLN A 157 18.14 2.84 -12.46
CA GLN A 157 18.23 3.99 -13.35
C GLN A 157 17.18 5.07 -13.06
N LEU A 158 16.31 4.85 -12.10
CA LEU A 158 15.20 5.77 -11.79
C LEU A 158 15.50 6.76 -10.67
#